data_f13a59f0b303b146f847c6b668d57cde
#
_entry.id   f13a59f0b303b146f847c6b668d57cde
#
_cell.length_a   1.000
_cell.length_b   1.000
_cell.length_c   1.000
_cell.angle_alpha   90.00
_cell.angle_beta   90.00
_cell.angle_gamma   90.00
#
_symmetry.space_group_name_H-M   'P 1'
#
loop_
_entity.id
_entity.type
_entity.pdbx_description
1 polymer ?
#
loop_
_entity_poly.entity_id
_entity_poly.type
_entity_poly.pdbx_seq_one_letter_code
_entity_poly.pdbx_strand_id
1 'polypeptide(L)'
;MTYRLPLIYKKLLILCVVFGPILWLMFTEDGQRRTDTLVLWLFGEEEISMDLAALSNQYTEQELDKVYAQLKWHCQDHVDAYGERHCVARIGIFNGIPARYLTVFYRDGRLTAVKLQYRAHNHDQLQSQLLTLLGEPKQPVQTNTEDPDQVLQWRTHFGLVLMKQALHGNDEPALLWLSSGLVSGTLATASKNATK
;
A
#
# COMPACT_ATOMS: atom_id res chain seq x y z
N MET A 1 -54.58 -14.46 -16.91
CA MET A 1 -54.05 -13.55 -17.94
C MET A 1 -52.56 -13.85 -18.08
N THR A 2 -52.18 -14.59 -19.11
CA THR A 2 -50.76 -14.90 -19.41
C THR A 2 -50.20 -13.74 -20.26
N TYR A 3 -49.47 -12.86 -19.60
CA TYR A 3 -48.74 -11.79 -20.33
C TYR A 3 -47.63 -12.44 -21.15
N ARG A 4 -47.81 -12.54 -22.45
CA ARG A 4 -46.76 -12.91 -23.40
C ARG A 4 -45.87 -11.68 -23.62
N LEU A 5 -44.77 -11.58 -22.88
CA LEU A 5 -43.77 -10.55 -23.13
C LEU A 5 -43.28 -10.62 -24.59
N PRO A 6 -43.19 -9.50 -25.30
CA PRO A 6 -42.63 -9.45 -26.65
C PRO A 6 -41.22 -10.02 -26.69
N LEU A 7 -40.83 -10.62 -27.80
CA LEU A 7 -39.57 -11.32 -27.97
C LEU A 7 -38.34 -10.44 -27.65
N ILE A 8 -38.46 -9.14 -27.92
CA ILE A 8 -37.44 -8.13 -27.63
C ILE A 8 -37.19 -8.01 -26.12
N TYR A 9 -38.23 -7.95 -25.29
CA TYR A 9 -38.10 -7.86 -23.85
C TYR A 9 -37.46 -9.12 -23.22
N LYS A 10 -37.76 -10.28 -23.79
CA LYS A 10 -37.10 -11.54 -23.33
C LYS A 10 -35.62 -11.52 -23.64
N LYS A 11 -35.20 -11.09 -24.83
CA LYS A 11 -33.79 -10.95 -25.21
C LYS A 11 -33.09 -9.91 -24.35
N LEU A 12 -33.69 -8.77 -24.07
CA LEU A 12 -33.15 -7.71 -23.25
C LEU A 12 -33.02 -8.16 -21.81
N LEU A 13 -34.00 -8.89 -21.26
CA LEU A 13 -33.93 -9.44 -19.92
C LEU A 13 -32.81 -10.47 -19.77
N ILE A 14 -32.64 -11.36 -20.74
CA ILE A 14 -31.52 -12.32 -20.77
C ILE A 14 -30.19 -11.57 -20.82
N LEU A 15 -30.09 -10.54 -21.64
CA LEU A 15 -28.90 -9.70 -21.74
C LEU A 15 -28.56 -9.04 -20.39
N CYS A 16 -29.55 -8.46 -19.71
CA CYS A 16 -29.39 -7.85 -18.38
C CYS A 16 -28.97 -8.89 -17.32
N VAL A 17 -29.54 -10.10 -17.35
CA VAL A 17 -29.19 -11.16 -16.39
C VAL A 17 -27.77 -11.66 -16.61
N VAL A 18 -27.31 -11.76 -17.87
CA VAL A 18 -25.95 -12.23 -18.19
C VAL A 18 -24.91 -11.14 -18.00
N PHE A 19 -25.18 -9.93 -18.49
CA PHE A 19 -24.20 -8.83 -18.45
C PHE A 19 -24.31 -7.95 -17.20
N GLY A 20 -25.46 -7.92 -16.54
CA GLY A 20 -25.67 -7.11 -15.33
C GLY A 20 -24.66 -7.41 -14.22
N PRO A 21 -24.44 -8.68 -13.83
CA PRO A 21 -23.44 -9.03 -12.83
C PRO A 21 -22.00 -8.64 -13.25
N ILE A 22 -21.67 -8.81 -14.55
CA ILE A 22 -20.34 -8.45 -15.07
C ILE A 22 -20.13 -6.95 -15.01
N LEU A 23 -21.13 -6.16 -15.45
CA LEU A 23 -21.08 -4.70 -15.38
C LEU A 23 -21.01 -4.23 -13.92
N TRP A 24 -21.80 -4.85 -13.04
CA TRP A 24 -21.73 -4.52 -11.61
C TRP A 24 -20.35 -4.78 -11.03
N LEU A 25 -19.72 -5.92 -11.32
CA LEU A 25 -18.36 -6.23 -10.90
C LEU A 25 -17.31 -5.25 -11.46
N MET A 26 -17.51 -4.75 -12.68
CA MET A 26 -16.53 -3.84 -13.31
C MET A 26 -16.69 -2.37 -12.86
N PHE A 27 -17.91 -1.92 -12.57
CA PHE A 27 -18.22 -0.50 -12.38
C PHE A 27 -18.52 -0.11 -10.92
N THR A 28 -18.63 -1.07 -9.98
CA THR A 28 -18.79 -0.75 -8.57
C THR A 28 -17.48 -0.97 -7.81
N GLU A 29 -17.22 -0.13 -6.78
CA GLU A 29 -16.03 -0.27 -5.93
C GLU A 29 -15.96 -1.63 -5.23
N ASP A 30 -17.10 -2.13 -4.75
CA ASP A 30 -17.19 -3.46 -4.11
C ASP A 30 -16.94 -4.58 -5.14
N GLY A 31 -17.44 -4.42 -6.36
CA GLY A 31 -17.18 -5.34 -7.45
C GLY A 31 -15.69 -5.37 -7.84
N GLN A 32 -15.05 -4.22 -7.94
CA GLN A 32 -13.62 -4.12 -8.25
C GLN A 32 -12.76 -4.78 -7.17
N ARG A 33 -13.06 -4.58 -5.88
CA ARG A 33 -12.34 -5.24 -4.79
C ARG A 33 -12.40 -6.77 -4.89
N ARG A 34 -13.57 -7.32 -5.18
CA ARG A 34 -13.76 -8.78 -5.34
C ARG A 34 -13.08 -9.32 -6.58
N THR A 35 -13.17 -8.57 -7.68
CA THR A 35 -12.54 -8.94 -8.96
C THR A 35 -11.02 -8.88 -8.85
N ASP A 36 -10.45 -7.89 -8.16
CA ASP A 36 -9.01 -7.78 -7.94
C ASP A 36 -8.45 -9.00 -7.22
N THR A 37 -9.09 -9.44 -6.14
CA THR A 37 -8.65 -10.63 -5.39
C THR A 37 -8.71 -11.89 -6.27
N LEU A 38 -9.78 -12.05 -7.05
CA LEU A 38 -9.96 -13.21 -7.92
C LEU A 38 -8.97 -13.20 -9.09
N VAL A 39 -8.73 -12.05 -9.69
CA VAL A 39 -7.76 -11.86 -10.78
C VAL A 39 -6.34 -12.11 -10.28
N LEU A 40 -5.95 -11.57 -9.13
CA LEU A 40 -4.64 -11.80 -8.52
C LEU A 40 -4.41 -13.28 -8.21
N TRP A 41 -5.43 -13.96 -7.69
CA TRP A 41 -5.38 -15.41 -7.44
C TRP A 41 -5.24 -16.20 -8.76
N LEU A 42 -5.95 -15.81 -9.82
CA LEU A 42 -5.94 -16.50 -11.12
C LEU A 42 -4.62 -16.29 -11.87
N PHE A 43 -4.01 -15.10 -11.75
CA PHE A 43 -2.74 -14.79 -12.43
C PHE A 43 -1.50 -15.12 -11.59
N GLY A 44 -1.69 -15.65 -10.36
CA GLY A 44 -0.58 -16.15 -9.53
C GLY A 44 0.42 -15.08 -9.13
N GLU A 45 -0.04 -13.84 -8.91
CA GLU A 45 0.84 -12.81 -8.36
C GLU A 45 1.18 -13.11 -6.89
N GLU A 46 2.43 -12.85 -6.51
CA GLU A 46 2.98 -13.23 -5.22
C GLU A 46 2.27 -12.54 -4.05
N GLU A 47 1.88 -13.35 -3.06
CA GLU A 47 1.38 -12.86 -1.78
C GLU A 47 2.53 -12.78 -0.78
N ILE A 48 2.60 -11.68 -0.06
CA ILE A 48 3.57 -11.48 1.02
C ILE A 48 2.89 -11.07 2.32
N SER A 49 3.44 -11.57 3.41
CA SER A 49 3.10 -11.14 4.76
C SER A 49 4.33 -10.53 5.41
N MET A 50 4.22 -9.27 5.86
CA MET A 50 5.30 -8.52 6.49
C MET A 50 4.79 -7.86 7.76
N ASP A 51 5.43 -8.19 8.89
CA ASP A 51 5.13 -7.53 10.15
C ASP A 51 5.81 -6.16 10.22
N LEU A 52 5.03 -5.10 9.98
CA LEU A 52 5.51 -3.72 10.04
C LEU A 52 5.93 -3.30 11.44
N ALA A 53 5.41 -3.94 12.51
CA ALA A 53 5.77 -3.63 13.88
C ALA A 53 7.14 -4.20 14.25
N ALA A 54 7.50 -5.35 13.69
CA ALA A 54 8.76 -6.04 13.89
C ALA A 54 9.88 -5.62 12.91
N LEU A 55 9.55 -4.84 11.87
CA LEU A 55 10.53 -4.34 10.92
C LEU A 55 11.62 -3.53 11.63
N SER A 56 12.88 -3.85 11.34
CA SER A 56 14.02 -3.18 11.93
C SER A 56 15.11 -2.86 10.90
N ASN A 57 15.96 -1.91 11.22
CA ASN A 57 17.14 -1.57 10.41
C ASN A 57 18.26 -2.62 10.48
N GLN A 58 18.05 -3.71 11.22
CA GLN A 58 19.02 -4.80 11.27
C GLN A 58 18.95 -5.70 10.04
N TYR A 59 17.83 -5.70 9.31
CA TYR A 59 17.70 -6.49 8.11
C TYR A 59 18.65 -6.02 7.02
N THR A 60 19.40 -6.99 6.50
CA THR A 60 20.26 -6.81 5.32
C THR A 60 19.50 -7.19 4.05
N GLU A 61 20.02 -6.77 2.88
CA GLU A 61 19.46 -7.16 1.58
C GLU A 61 19.40 -8.69 1.43
N GLN A 62 20.45 -9.40 1.85
CA GLN A 62 20.52 -10.86 1.75
C GLN A 62 19.52 -11.57 2.67
N GLU A 63 19.25 -11.04 3.84
CA GLU A 63 18.24 -11.61 4.76
C GLU A 63 16.83 -11.39 4.22
N LEU A 64 16.54 -10.21 3.68
CA LEU A 64 15.24 -9.92 3.08
C LEU A 64 15.00 -10.75 1.83
N ASP A 65 16.00 -10.93 0.99
CA ASP A 65 15.94 -11.81 -0.19
C ASP A 65 15.68 -13.27 0.18
N LYS A 66 16.26 -13.76 1.27
CA LYS A 66 15.98 -15.13 1.77
C LYS A 66 14.57 -15.29 2.33
N VAL A 67 14.08 -14.29 3.08
CA VAL A 67 12.73 -14.31 3.67
C VAL A 67 11.66 -14.23 2.58
N TYR A 68 11.90 -13.44 1.55
CA TYR A 68 10.99 -13.21 0.43
C TYR A 68 11.57 -13.71 -0.89
N ALA A 69 12.15 -14.91 -0.88
CA ALA A 69 12.81 -15.52 -2.05
C ALA A 69 11.88 -15.75 -3.25
N GLN A 70 10.56 -15.78 -3.03
CA GLN A 70 9.55 -15.84 -4.09
C GLN A 70 9.45 -14.56 -4.90
N LEU A 71 9.91 -13.42 -4.36
CA LEU A 71 9.83 -12.13 -5.05
C LEU A 71 10.97 -11.96 -6.05
N LYS A 72 10.63 -11.40 -7.20
CA LYS A 72 11.61 -11.01 -8.22
C LYS A 72 12.06 -9.59 -7.97
N TRP A 73 13.14 -9.44 -7.23
CA TRP A 73 13.72 -8.14 -6.92
C TRP A 73 14.47 -7.54 -8.09
N HIS A 74 14.23 -6.27 -8.38
CA HIS A 74 14.98 -5.43 -9.29
C HIS A 74 15.67 -4.35 -8.48
N CYS A 75 16.98 -4.50 -8.29
CA CYS A 75 17.77 -3.61 -7.43
C CYS A 75 18.59 -2.63 -8.27
N GLN A 76 18.67 -1.39 -7.80
CA GLN A 76 19.45 -0.32 -8.43
C GLN A 76 20.16 0.51 -7.35
N ASP A 77 21.38 0.93 -7.65
CA ASP A 77 22.10 1.89 -6.84
C ASP A 77 21.63 3.30 -7.22
N HIS A 78 21.02 3.97 -6.27
CA HIS A 78 20.51 5.33 -6.40
C HIS A 78 20.46 5.99 -5.03
N VAL A 79 21.17 7.10 -4.92
CA VAL A 79 21.22 7.86 -3.66
C VAL A 79 20.05 8.82 -3.60
N ASP A 80 19.19 8.63 -2.59
CA ASP A 80 18.05 9.50 -2.32
C ASP A 80 17.89 9.75 -0.82
N ALA A 81 16.76 10.36 -0.43
CA ALA A 81 16.45 10.64 0.98
C ALA A 81 16.33 9.36 1.82
N TYR A 82 15.98 8.23 1.20
CA TYR A 82 15.70 6.97 1.89
C TYR A 82 16.91 6.05 1.96
N GLY A 83 17.83 6.12 0.99
CA GLY A 83 18.97 5.22 0.95
C GLY A 83 19.94 5.49 -0.19
N GLU A 84 20.85 4.55 -0.41
CA GLU A 84 21.86 4.53 -1.47
C GLU A 84 21.56 3.48 -2.52
N ARG A 85 20.72 2.50 -2.15
CA ARG A 85 20.30 1.40 -3.00
C ARG A 85 18.85 1.10 -2.72
N HIS A 86 18.07 0.81 -3.75
CA HIS A 86 16.69 0.34 -3.60
C HIS A 86 16.43 -0.89 -4.44
N CYS A 87 15.55 -1.77 -3.94
CA CYS A 87 15.08 -2.95 -4.62
C CYS A 87 13.56 -2.88 -4.73
N VAL A 88 13.03 -3.07 -5.93
CA VAL A 88 11.59 -3.05 -6.23
C VAL A 88 11.15 -4.45 -6.62
N ALA A 89 10.07 -4.93 -6.03
CA ALA A 89 9.39 -6.15 -6.45
C ALA A 89 7.93 -5.86 -6.77
N ARG A 90 7.43 -6.49 -7.84
CA ARG A 90 5.99 -6.53 -8.12
C ARG A 90 5.35 -7.57 -7.20
N ILE A 91 4.24 -7.20 -6.58
CA ILE A 91 3.46 -8.05 -5.67
C ILE A 91 1.98 -7.96 -6.01
N GLY A 92 1.22 -9.02 -5.69
CA GLY A 92 -0.23 -9.03 -5.83
C GLY A 92 -0.95 -8.66 -4.55
N ILE A 93 -0.51 -9.24 -3.43
CA ILE A 93 -1.15 -9.11 -2.13
C ILE A 93 -0.10 -8.82 -1.06
N PHE A 94 -0.40 -7.85 -0.20
CA PHE A 94 0.37 -7.49 0.98
C PHE A 94 -0.52 -7.59 2.23
N ASN A 95 -0.22 -8.52 3.13
CA ASN A 95 -1.01 -8.76 4.34
C ASN A 95 -2.52 -8.88 4.06
N GLY A 96 -2.90 -9.59 2.98
CA GLY A 96 -4.29 -9.76 2.57
C GLY A 96 -4.90 -8.58 1.79
N ILE A 97 -4.13 -7.53 1.49
CA ILE A 97 -4.59 -6.34 0.75
C ILE A 97 -3.97 -6.32 -0.65
N PRO A 98 -4.77 -6.13 -1.72
CA PRO A 98 -4.25 -5.97 -3.07
C PRO A 98 -3.25 -4.82 -3.18
N ALA A 99 -2.04 -5.13 -3.63
CA ALA A 99 -0.93 -4.21 -3.76
C ALA A 99 -0.33 -4.28 -5.18
N ARG A 100 0.64 -3.41 -5.47
CA ARG A 100 1.29 -3.34 -6.78
C ARG A 100 2.79 -3.57 -6.69
N TYR A 101 3.45 -2.79 -5.84
CA TYR A 101 4.90 -2.79 -5.71
C TYR A 101 5.31 -2.69 -4.25
N LEU A 102 6.33 -3.41 -3.91
CA LEU A 102 7.08 -3.26 -2.67
C LEU A 102 8.47 -2.74 -3.04
N THR A 103 8.85 -1.62 -2.47
CA THR A 103 10.20 -1.05 -2.61
C THR A 103 10.87 -1.04 -1.25
N VAL A 104 12.07 -1.56 -1.19
CA VAL A 104 12.91 -1.57 0.00
C VAL A 104 14.16 -0.74 -0.25
N PHE A 105 14.57 0.06 0.73
CA PHE A 105 15.70 0.98 0.60
C PHE A 105 16.78 0.59 1.61
N TYR A 106 18.03 0.68 1.17
CA TYR A 106 19.19 0.33 1.97
C TYR A 106 20.20 1.48 2.01
N ARG A 107 20.83 1.63 3.16
CA ARG A 107 22.02 2.47 3.38
C ARG A 107 23.03 1.67 4.17
N ASP A 108 24.31 1.68 3.72
CA ASP A 108 25.36 0.83 4.32
C ASP A 108 24.95 -0.66 4.43
N GLY A 109 24.22 -1.17 3.41
CA GLY A 109 23.72 -2.54 3.36
C GLY A 109 22.61 -2.87 4.36
N ARG A 110 22.04 -1.90 5.07
CA ARG A 110 20.99 -2.07 6.07
C ARG A 110 19.67 -1.42 5.63
N LEU A 111 18.55 -2.04 6.00
CA LEU A 111 17.22 -1.55 5.68
C LEU A 111 16.96 -0.20 6.35
N THR A 112 16.59 0.80 5.56
CA THR A 112 16.29 2.16 6.03
C THR A 112 14.85 2.55 5.84
N ALA A 113 14.22 2.10 4.74
CA ALA A 113 12.81 2.37 4.46
C ALA A 113 12.16 1.24 3.67
N VAL A 114 10.85 1.13 3.79
CA VAL A 114 10.00 0.25 2.98
C VAL A 114 8.83 1.07 2.46
N LYS A 115 8.61 1.10 1.14
CA LYS A 115 7.46 1.74 0.50
C LYS A 115 6.57 0.67 -0.12
N LEU A 116 5.32 0.61 0.31
CA LEU A 116 4.28 -0.20 -0.28
C LEU A 116 3.40 0.68 -1.16
N GLN A 117 3.25 0.34 -2.43
CA GLN A 117 2.28 0.93 -3.33
C GLN A 117 1.08 0.00 -3.47
N TYR A 118 -0.10 0.51 -3.19
CA TYR A 118 -1.35 -0.26 -3.22
C TYR A 118 -2.37 0.40 -4.16
N ARG A 119 -3.58 -0.17 -4.28
CA ARG A 119 -4.65 0.40 -5.10
C ARG A 119 -5.49 1.36 -4.27
N ALA A 120 -5.84 2.53 -4.83
CA ALA A 120 -6.54 3.59 -4.12
C ALA A 120 -7.83 3.12 -3.41
N HIS A 121 -8.62 2.25 -4.05
CA HIS A 121 -9.86 1.72 -3.46
C HIS A 121 -9.66 0.81 -2.24
N ASN A 122 -8.42 0.39 -1.93
CA ASN A 122 -8.08 -0.37 -0.72
C ASN A 122 -7.53 0.51 0.40
N HIS A 123 -7.56 1.84 0.24
CA HIS A 123 -7.00 2.79 1.19
C HIS A 123 -7.61 2.64 2.59
N ASP A 124 -8.93 2.69 2.69
CA ASP A 124 -9.65 2.58 3.96
C ASP A 124 -9.46 1.20 4.61
N GLN A 125 -9.38 0.15 3.80
CA GLN A 125 -9.14 -1.20 4.30
C GLN A 125 -7.74 -1.32 4.91
N LEU A 126 -6.70 -0.79 4.23
CA LEU A 126 -5.33 -0.77 4.74
C LEU A 126 -5.24 0.08 6.02
N GLN A 127 -5.88 1.26 6.04
CA GLN A 127 -5.93 2.12 7.21
C GLN A 127 -6.57 1.41 8.41
N SER A 128 -7.72 0.75 8.21
CA SER A 128 -8.42 -0.02 9.26
C SER A 128 -7.56 -1.18 9.79
N GLN A 129 -6.81 -1.84 8.92
CA GLN A 129 -5.89 -2.89 9.30
C GLN A 129 -4.72 -2.35 10.13
N LEU A 130 -4.15 -1.21 9.76
CA LEU A 130 -3.08 -0.55 10.51
C LEU A 130 -3.57 -0.09 11.90
N LEU A 131 -4.79 0.45 12.01
CA LEU A 131 -5.42 0.77 13.29
C LEU A 131 -5.54 -0.47 14.19
N THR A 132 -5.90 -1.61 13.62
CA THR A 132 -6.03 -2.87 14.38
C THR A 132 -4.66 -3.40 14.82
N LEU A 133 -3.63 -3.31 13.98
CA LEU A 133 -2.31 -3.88 14.22
C LEU A 133 -1.41 -2.96 15.07
N LEU A 134 -1.44 -1.66 14.81
CA LEU A 134 -0.53 -0.68 15.41
C LEU A 134 -1.21 0.25 16.43
N GLY A 135 -2.55 0.17 16.54
CA GLY A 135 -3.34 1.05 17.40
C GLY A 135 -3.62 2.42 16.78
N GLU A 136 -4.00 3.38 17.62
CA GLU A 136 -4.31 4.74 17.18
C GLU A 136 -3.07 5.47 16.67
N PRO A 137 -3.15 6.12 15.48
CA PRO A 137 -2.04 6.91 14.96
C PRO A 137 -1.83 8.16 15.83
N LYS A 138 -0.59 8.54 16.00
CA LYS A 138 -0.27 9.85 16.56
C LYS A 138 -0.50 10.87 15.44
N GLN A 139 -1.48 11.75 15.65
CA GLN A 139 -1.63 12.88 14.77
C GLN A 139 -0.39 13.79 14.91
N PRO A 140 0.17 14.32 13.82
CA PRO A 140 1.19 15.34 13.93
C PRO A 140 0.59 16.50 14.74
N VAL A 141 1.38 17.02 15.69
CA VAL A 141 1.05 18.25 16.40
C VAL A 141 1.14 19.36 15.37
N GLN A 142 0.06 19.72 14.81
CA GLN A 142 -0.29 20.89 14.01
C GLN A 142 -1.30 20.51 12.96
N THR A 143 -2.15 21.30 12.93
CA THR A 143 -2.61 22.56 12.37
C THR A 143 -3.86 22.27 11.58
N ASN A 144 -4.90 22.99 11.82
CA ASN A 144 -6.14 23.05 11.05
C ASN A 144 -6.66 21.69 10.58
N THR A 145 -7.71 21.24 11.19
CA THR A 145 -8.44 19.98 10.96
C THR A 145 -8.87 19.74 9.50
N GLU A 146 -8.47 20.59 8.57
CA GLU A 146 -8.86 20.60 7.16
C GLU A 146 -7.66 20.54 6.19
N ASP A 147 -6.45 20.15 6.65
CA ASP A 147 -5.32 19.99 5.75
C ASP A 147 -5.51 18.70 4.93
N PRO A 148 -5.74 18.81 3.60
CA PRO A 148 -5.95 17.65 2.75
C PRO A 148 -4.72 16.73 2.67
N ASP A 149 -3.55 17.19 3.08
CA ASP A 149 -2.29 16.45 3.06
C ASP A 149 -1.92 15.82 4.42
N GLN A 150 -2.90 15.69 5.33
CA GLN A 150 -2.65 15.11 6.64
C GLN A 150 -2.12 13.67 6.53
N VAL A 151 -1.00 13.41 7.24
CA VAL A 151 -0.33 12.11 7.27
C VAL A 151 -0.53 11.46 8.62
N LEU A 152 -1.09 10.27 8.63
CA LEU A 152 -1.20 9.42 9.80
C LEU A 152 0.18 8.80 10.12
N GLN A 153 0.52 8.75 11.41
CA GLN A 153 1.81 8.30 11.88
C GLN A 153 1.66 7.27 13.00
N TRP A 154 2.25 6.09 12.82
CA TRP A 154 2.34 5.05 13.84
C TRP A 154 3.80 4.83 14.22
N ARG A 155 4.12 4.96 15.49
CA ARG A 155 5.45 4.63 16.00
C ARG A 155 5.51 3.14 16.30
N THR A 156 6.45 2.45 15.67
CA THR A 156 6.81 1.07 16.00
C THR A 156 8.07 1.06 16.89
N HIS A 157 8.47 -0.12 17.34
CA HIS A 157 9.67 -0.23 18.17
C HIS A 157 10.94 0.24 17.44
N PHE A 158 11.04 -0.02 16.13
CA PHE A 158 12.24 0.26 15.35
C PHE A 158 12.06 1.36 14.29
N GLY A 159 10.89 1.98 14.21
CA GLY A 159 10.63 2.94 13.15
C GLY A 159 9.31 3.67 13.23
N LEU A 160 8.94 4.24 12.09
CA LEU A 160 7.74 5.04 11.90
C LEU A 160 7.01 4.57 10.65
N VAL A 161 5.72 4.27 10.78
CA VAL A 161 4.83 3.99 9.65
C VAL A 161 4.05 5.25 9.32
N LEU A 162 4.01 5.60 8.04
CA LEU A 162 3.38 6.81 7.51
C LEU A 162 2.39 6.42 6.41
N MET A 163 1.23 7.06 6.43
CA MET A 163 0.21 6.91 5.40
C MET A 163 -0.59 8.21 5.30
N LYS A 164 -0.98 8.67 4.11
CA LYS A 164 -1.92 9.78 3.99
C LYS A 164 -3.25 9.42 4.67
N GLN A 165 -3.90 10.38 5.31
CA GLN A 165 -5.21 10.15 5.92
C GLN A 165 -6.30 9.97 4.88
N ALA A 166 -6.24 10.75 3.80
CA ALA A 166 -7.13 10.65 2.65
C ALA A 166 -6.33 10.77 1.35
N LEU A 167 -6.83 10.17 0.28
CA LEU A 167 -6.26 10.29 -1.06
C LEU A 167 -7.06 11.31 -1.87
N HIS A 168 -6.38 12.22 -2.55
CA HIS A 168 -6.99 13.26 -3.38
C HIS A 168 -6.45 13.19 -4.81
N GLY A 169 -7.36 13.26 -5.77
CA GLY A 169 -7.01 13.40 -7.19
C GLY A 169 -6.01 12.35 -7.69
N ASN A 170 -4.82 12.80 -8.03
CA ASN A 170 -3.74 11.97 -8.58
C ASN A 170 -2.74 11.49 -7.53
N ASP A 171 -3.10 11.47 -6.25
CA ASP A 171 -2.21 10.97 -5.20
C ASP A 171 -1.80 9.53 -5.48
N GLU A 172 -0.53 9.23 -5.30
CA GLU A 172 -0.04 7.86 -5.33
C GLU A 172 -0.35 7.19 -3.97
N PRO A 173 -1.21 6.15 -3.96
CA PRO A 173 -1.52 5.44 -2.73
C PRO A 173 -0.31 4.66 -2.25
N ALA A 174 0.33 5.15 -1.20
CA ALA A 174 1.53 4.57 -0.63
C ALA A 174 1.49 4.54 0.90
N LEU A 175 2.05 3.45 1.45
CA LEU A 175 2.43 3.31 2.85
C LEU A 175 3.96 3.34 2.92
N LEU A 176 4.51 4.06 3.88
CA LEU A 176 5.95 4.19 4.07
C LEU A 176 6.32 3.79 5.49
N TRP A 177 7.22 2.83 5.64
CA TRP A 177 7.92 2.58 6.89
C TRP A 177 9.33 3.18 6.82
N LEU A 178 9.72 3.90 7.87
CA LEU A 178 11.05 4.51 8.01
C LEU A 178 11.71 3.98 9.27
N SER A 179 12.98 3.61 9.19
CA SER A 179 13.76 3.21 10.37
C SER A 179 13.98 4.39 11.30
N SER A 180 14.09 4.12 12.60
CA SER A 180 14.37 5.15 13.61
C SER A 180 15.66 5.91 13.34
N GLY A 181 16.68 5.25 12.77
CA GLY A 181 17.94 5.89 12.37
C GLY A 181 17.75 6.94 11.28
N LEU A 182 16.92 6.64 10.28
CA LEU A 182 16.61 7.60 9.20
C LEU A 182 15.84 8.81 9.74
N VAL A 183 14.82 8.56 10.56
CA VAL A 183 13.99 9.62 11.17
C VAL A 183 14.84 10.58 12.01
N SER A 184 15.75 10.04 12.83
CA SER A 184 16.65 10.85 13.66
C SER A 184 17.65 11.67 12.85
N GLY A 185 18.18 11.10 11.76
CA GLY A 185 19.10 11.78 10.85
C GLY A 185 18.45 12.94 10.11
N THR A 186 17.22 12.77 9.65
CA THR A 186 16.46 13.81 8.93
C THR A 186 16.14 15.01 9.84
N LEU A 187 15.75 14.75 11.11
CA LEU A 187 15.47 15.80 12.09
C LEU A 187 16.75 16.57 12.46
N ALA A 188 17.89 15.93 12.59
CA ALA A 188 19.16 16.59 12.87
C ALA A 188 19.62 17.50 11.73
N THR A 189 19.36 17.13 10.48
CA THR A 189 19.68 17.96 9.30
C THR A 189 18.76 19.17 9.18
N ALA A 190 17.46 18.98 9.45
CA ALA A 190 16.48 20.08 9.46
C ALA A 190 16.80 21.13 10.54
N SER A 191 17.19 20.69 11.75
CA SER A 191 17.60 21.59 12.84
C SER A 191 18.84 22.42 12.49
N LYS A 192 19.83 21.86 11.81
CA LYS A 192 21.04 22.58 11.38
C LYS A 192 20.75 23.66 10.32
N ASN A 193 19.76 23.44 9.47
CA ASN A 193 19.40 24.41 8.41
C ASN A 193 18.50 25.54 8.93
N ALA A 194 17.80 25.34 10.05
CA ALA A 194 16.97 26.36 10.69
C ALA A 194 17.77 27.37 11.54
N THR A 195 19.05 27.10 11.80
CA THR A 195 19.94 27.93 12.66
C THR A 195 20.94 28.75 11.83
N LYS A 196 20.78 28.81 10.51
CA LYS A 196 21.60 29.57 9.58
C LYS A 196 20.76 30.66 8.91
#